data_7a1412fc930d7218d7aedb51d7166b1d
#
_entry.id   7a1412fc930d7218d7aedb51d7166b1d
#
_cell.length_a   1.000
_cell.length_b   1.000
_cell.length_c   1.000
_cell.angle_alpha   90.00
_cell.angle_beta   90.00
_cell.angle_gamma   90.00
#
_symmetry.space_group_name_H-M   'P 1'
#
loop_
_entity.id
_entity.type
_entity.pdbx_description
1 polymer ?
#
loop_
_entity_poly.entity_id
_entity_poly.type
_entity_poly.pdbx_seq_one_letter_code
_entity_poly.pdbx_strand_id
1 'polypeptide(L)'
;RTREALNVSAKERRRQVLLNLERWRWLPQHWGNRYIIVNPPAFTLEAYNGNQMQLTMKVIVGEAYKRTPVFSERISYLEINPYWNVPRSITLFELLPHIKKDPGYLAKNHYELVSGGKELSSVLDPSLIEWENIGTKNFPGRLRQVPGAWNSLGRIKFIFPNRFNVYLHDTPYRNLFEKNNRALSHGCIRVASPMELALFVLQDDVSWTRERIQALIDSGRRHIVSVRDSCMVHILYWTCWVGKDGRINFREDIYRRDGILWDALNKVPEEKKQLKTATLFESCYGFRTASTNSAPVRHQDE
;
A
#
# COMPACT_ATOMS: atom_id res chain seq x y z
N ARG A 1 22.63 2.79 -15.50
CA ARG A 1 21.94 3.42 -14.34
C ARG A 1 22.87 4.28 -13.48
N THR A 2 24.03 3.78 -13.01
CA THR A 2 24.95 4.59 -12.17
C THR A 2 25.45 5.83 -12.96
N ARG A 3 25.87 5.63 -14.22
CA ARG A 3 26.32 6.73 -15.10
C ARG A 3 25.22 7.76 -15.37
N GLU A 4 23.98 7.32 -15.60
CA GLU A 4 22.82 8.21 -15.80
C GLU A 4 22.50 9.00 -14.52
N ALA A 5 22.54 8.36 -13.35
CA ALA A 5 22.31 9.04 -12.08
C ALA A 5 23.39 10.08 -11.73
N LEU A 6 24.64 9.86 -12.17
CA LEU A 6 25.74 10.81 -12.01
C LEU A 6 25.66 11.98 -12.98
N ASN A 7 25.01 11.79 -14.14
CA ASN A 7 24.90 12.81 -15.20
C ASN A 7 23.66 13.70 -15.08
N VAL A 8 22.91 13.64 -13.99
CA VAL A 8 21.78 14.55 -13.75
C VAL A 8 22.32 15.96 -13.47
N SER A 9 21.89 16.94 -14.27
CA SER A 9 22.37 18.33 -14.16
C SER A 9 22.06 18.97 -12.81
N ALA A 10 22.87 19.94 -12.38
CA ALA A 10 22.62 20.73 -11.17
C ALA A 10 21.26 21.45 -11.24
N LYS A 11 20.83 21.90 -12.43
CA LYS A 11 19.52 22.51 -12.67
C LYS A 11 18.39 21.53 -12.36
N GLU A 12 18.50 20.27 -12.78
CA GLU A 12 17.49 19.24 -12.51
C GLU A 12 17.48 18.83 -11.03
N ARG A 13 18.66 18.74 -10.37
CA ARG A 13 18.74 18.51 -8.92
C ARG A 13 18.11 19.64 -8.12
N ARG A 14 18.37 20.90 -8.49
CA ARG A 14 17.70 22.05 -7.88
C ARG A 14 16.18 21.96 -8.03
N ARG A 15 15.68 21.63 -9.22
CA ARG A 15 14.24 21.41 -9.46
C ARG A 15 13.69 20.33 -8.52
N GLN A 16 14.36 19.19 -8.42
CA GLN A 16 13.96 18.08 -7.58
C GLN A 16 13.92 18.49 -6.09
N VAL A 17 14.89 19.28 -5.62
CA VAL A 17 14.88 19.84 -4.26
C VAL A 17 13.67 20.73 -4.03
N LEU A 18 13.39 21.69 -4.93
CA LEU A 18 12.24 22.61 -4.80
C LEU A 18 10.91 21.86 -4.74
N LEU A 19 10.73 20.86 -5.59
CA LEU A 19 9.52 20.01 -5.60
C LEU A 19 9.34 19.26 -4.29
N ASN A 20 10.42 18.77 -3.67
CA ASN A 20 10.32 18.06 -2.40
C ASN A 20 10.14 19.00 -1.22
N LEU A 21 10.70 20.21 -1.25
CA LEU A 21 10.38 21.26 -0.26
C LEU A 21 8.88 21.58 -0.31
N GLU A 22 8.29 21.68 -1.49
CA GLU A 22 6.85 21.89 -1.61
C GLU A 22 6.06 20.70 -1.03
N ARG A 23 6.44 19.45 -1.33
CA ARG A 23 5.83 18.25 -0.74
C ARG A 23 5.91 18.23 0.79
N TRP A 24 7.00 18.72 1.37
CA TRP A 24 7.15 18.86 2.81
C TRP A 24 6.13 19.82 3.43
N ARG A 25 5.74 20.89 2.74
CA ARG A 25 4.73 21.84 3.21
C ARG A 25 3.33 21.23 3.32
N TRP A 26 3.07 20.11 2.66
CA TRP A 26 1.78 19.42 2.68
C TRP A 26 1.67 18.37 3.78
N LEU A 27 2.75 18.11 4.48
CA LEU A 27 2.76 17.09 5.51
C LEU A 27 2.10 17.58 6.79
N PRO A 28 1.47 16.69 7.58
CA PRO A 28 0.92 17.05 8.86
C PRO A 28 2.05 17.53 9.79
N GLN A 29 1.76 18.50 10.64
CA GLN A 29 2.72 18.98 11.67
C GLN A 29 3.02 17.89 12.70
N HIS A 30 2.06 17.00 12.94
CA HIS A 30 2.17 15.89 13.88
C HIS A 30 1.98 14.54 13.16
N TRP A 31 3.00 13.72 13.23
CA TRP A 31 3.02 12.38 12.61
C TRP A 31 2.35 11.30 13.46
N GLY A 32 1.98 11.63 14.71
CA GLY A 32 1.62 10.68 15.74
C GLY A 32 2.85 10.25 16.56
N ASN A 33 2.59 9.60 17.72
CA ASN A 33 3.68 9.11 18.56
C ASN A 33 4.39 7.92 17.91
N ARG A 34 3.63 7.04 17.28
CA ARG A 34 4.11 5.88 16.56
C ARG A 34 3.60 5.89 15.13
N TYR A 35 4.53 5.85 14.19
CA TYR A 35 4.17 5.95 12.77
C TYR A 35 5.15 5.23 11.86
N ILE A 36 4.66 4.93 10.67
CA ILE A 36 5.37 4.27 9.59
C ILE A 36 5.39 5.23 8.39
N ILE A 37 6.56 5.41 7.80
CA ILE A 37 6.73 6.12 6.53
C ILE A 37 7.08 5.11 5.46
N VAL A 38 6.30 5.08 4.37
CA VAL A 38 6.65 4.37 3.15
C VAL A 38 7.01 5.38 2.09
N ASN A 39 8.20 5.27 1.52
CA ASN A 39 8.65 6.11 0.41
C ASN A 39 8.85 5.29 -0.87
N PRO A 40 7.85 5.21 -1.78
CA PRO A 40 7.94 4.44 -3.01
C PRO A 40 9.18 4.73 -3.87
N PRO A 41 9.60 5.99 -4.13
CA PRO A 41 10.83 6.26 -4.88
C PRO A 41 12.10 5.68 -4.26
N ALA A 42 12.14 5.56 -2.94
CA ALA A 42 13.26 4.95 -2.22
C ALA A 42 13.13 3.43 -2.11
N PHE A 43 11.93 2.88 -2.30
CA PHE A 43 11.61 1.48 -2.02
C PHE A 43 11.90 1.10 -0.57
N THR A 44 11.61 2.00 0.38
CA THR A 44 11.85 1.82 1.81
C THR A 44 10.60 2.03 2.62
N LEU A 45 10.54 1.33 3.75
CA LEU A 45 9.66 1.58 4.86
C LEU A 45 10.53 1.87 6.08
N GLU A 46 10.18 2.90 6.82
CA GLU A 46 10.79 3.27 8.09
C GLU A 46 9.70 3.38 9.15
N ALA A 47 9.95 2.87 10.35
CA ALA A 47 9.02 2.92 11.47
C ALA A 47 9.64 3.66 12.65
N TYR A 48 8.86 4.56 13.25
CA TYR A 48 9.30 5.50 14.25
C TYR A 48 8.44 5.43 15.51
N ASN A 49 9.10 5.57 16.67
CA ASN A 49 8.48 5.86 17.96
C ASN A 49 8.99 7.22 18.42
N GLY A 50 8.11 8.22 18.44
CA GLY A 50 8.53 9.62 18.51
C GLY A 50 9.52 9.96 17.39
N ASN A 51 10.66 10.52 17.74
CA ASN A 51 11.71 10.88 16.78
C ASN A 51 12.75 9.76 16.54
N GLN A 52 12.56 8.58 17.18
CA GLN A 52 13.50 7.48 17.07
C GLN A 52 13.04 6.47 16.03
N MET A 53 13.85 6.25 14.99
CA MET A 53 13.63 5.17 14.05
C MET A 53 13.96 3.83 14.71
N GLN A 54 12.95 2.97 14.82
CA GLN A 54 13.04 1.63 15.40
C GLN A 54 13.32 0.57 14.34
N LEU A 55 12.81 0.78 13.11
CA LEU A 55 12.85 -0.23 12.07
C LEU A 55 12.99 0.43 10.70
N THR A 56 13.79 -0.18 9.84
CA THR A 56 13.84 0.13 8.41
C THR A 56 13.88 -1.15 7.60
N MET A 57 13.21 -1.16 6.44
CA MET A 57 13.21 -2.31 5.55
C MET A 57 12.95 -1.94 4.09
N LYS A 58 13.32 -2.86 3.19
CA LYS A 58 12.97 -2.79 1.78
C LYS A 58 11.46 -3.03 1.60
N VAL A 59 10.87 -2.34 0.60
CA VAL A 59 9.51 -2.62 0.15
C VAL A 59 9.44 -2.80 -1.36
N ILE A 60 8.38 -3.51 -1.81
CA ILE A 60 7.98 -3.60 -3.20
C ILE A 60 6.68 -2.81 -3.32
N VAL A 61 6.63 -1.89 -4.28
CA VAL A 61 5.51 -0.97 -4.51
C VAL A 61 4.88 -1.19 -5.88
N GLY A 62 3.80 -0.48 -6.17
CA GLY A 62 3.10 -0.58 -7.44
C GLY A 62 3.95 -0.25 -8.65
N GLU A 63 3.64 -0.86 -9.78
CA GLU A 63 4.20 -0.54 -11.09
C GLU A 63 3.78 0.87 -11.55
N ALA A 64 4.45 1.40 -12.59
CA ALA A 64 4.21 2.76 -13.07
C ALA A 64 2.77 3.04 -13.53
N TYR A 65 2.04 2.02 -13.96
CA TYR A 65 0.63 2.10 -14.37
C TYR A 65 -0.36 1.58 -13.30
N LYS A 66 0.14 0.95 -12.21
CA LYS A 66 -0.61 0.52 -11.02
C LYS A 66 0.02 1.15 -9.77
N ARG A 67 0.10 2.46 -9.75
CA ARG A 67 0.88 3.25 -8.79
C ARG A 67 0.37 3.05 -7.37
N THR A 68 1.29 2.93 -6.41
CA THR A 68 0.95 3.09 -4.99
C THR A 68 0.54 4.54 -4.75
N PRO A 69 -0.67 4.79 -4.21
CA PRO A 69 -1.16 6.14 -3.93
C PRO A 69 -0.41 6.79 -2.76
N VAL A 70 -0.53 8.12 -2.64
CA VAL A 70 0.00 8.91 -1.52
C VAL A 70 -1.17 9.27 -0.62
N PHE A 71 -1.11 8.85 0.63
CA PHE A 71 -2.11 9.15 1.67
C PHE A 71 -1.58 8.76 3.05
N SER A 72 -2.30 9.17 4.09
CA SER A 72 -2.04 8.77 5.47
C SER A 72 -3.28 8.09 6.03
N GLU A 73 -3.07 7.01 6.78
CA GLU A 73 -4.16 6.27 7.41
C GLU A 73 -3.64 5.53 8.65
N ARG A 74 -4.55 5.04 9.48
CA ARG A 74 -4.25 4.31 10.71
C ARG A 74 -4.38 2.81 10.51
N ILE A 75 -3.41 2.03 11.00
CA ILE A 75 -3.54 0.56 11.06
C ILE A 75 -4.63 0.22 12.07
N SER A 76 -5.63 -0.51 11.61
CA SER A 76 -6.76 -0.95 12.44
C SER A 76 -6.57 -2.38 12.98
N TYR A 77 -6.03 -3.27 12.16
CA TYR A 77 -5.79 -4.65 12.55
C TYR A 77 -4.77 -5.34 11.63
N LEU A 78 -4.23 -6.46 12.11
CA LEU A 78 -3.45 -7.40 11.32
C LEU A 78 -4.29 -8.63 11.01
N GLU A 79 -4.11 -9.19 9.82
CA GLU A 79 -4.55 -10.55 9.49
C GLU A 79 -3.34 -11.47 9.46
N ILE A 80 -3.32 -12.48 10.31
CA ILE A 80 -2.36 -13.57 10.29
C ILE A 80 -2.99 -14.72 9.50
N ASN A 81 -2.22 -15.34 8.61
CA ASN A 81 -2.70 -16.33 7.64
C ASN A 81 -3.91 -15.82 6.83
N PRO A 82 -3.77 -14.72 6.09
CA PRO A 82 -4.87 -14.12 5.35
C PRO A 82 -5.33 -14.99 4.19
N TYR A 83 -6.63 -14.95 3.88
CA TYR A 83 -7.09 -15.27 2.53
C TYR A 83 -6.74 -14.11 1.60
N TRP A 84 -6.29 -14.41 0.40
CA TRP A 84 -6.18 -13.40 -0.65
C TRP A 84 -7.41 -13.43 -1.54
N ASN A 85 -8.34 -12.52 -1.31
CA ASN A 85 -9.42 -12.28 -2.25
C ASN A 85 -8.83 -11.62 -3.49
N VAL A 86 -8.81 -12.36 -4.60
CA VAL A 86 -8.16 -11.90 -5.83
C VAL A 86 -8.97 -10.78 -6.46
N PRO A 87 -8.37 -9.62 -6.75
CA PRO A 87 -9.04 -8.54 -7.46
C PRO A 87 -9.57 -9.02 -8.81
N ARG A 88 -10.78 -8.57 -9.20
CA ARG A 88 -11.41 -8.99 -10.45
C ARG A 88 -10.53 -8.77 -11.68
N SER A 89 -9.77 -7.68 -11.72
CA SER A 89 -8.83 -7.41 -12.82
C SER A 89 -7.75 -8.49 -12.93
N ILE A 90 -7.16 -8.91 -11.81
CA ILE A 90 -6.16 -9.98 -11.79
C ILE A 90 -6.80 -11.30 -12.17
N THR A 91 -7.98 -11.59 -11.62
CA THR A 91 -8.74 -12.81 -11.99
C THR A 91 -8.95 -12.92 -13.49
N LEU A 92 -9.44 -11.85 -14.11
CA LEU A 92 -9.86 -11.89 -15.52
C LEU A 92 -8.71 -11.77 -16.51
N PHE A 93 -7.71 -10.91 -16.21
CA PHE A 93 -6.66 -10.60 -17.18
C PHE A 93 -5.36 -11.39 -16.96
N GLU A 94 -5.15 -11.92 -15.76
CA GLU A 94 -3.92 -12.64 -15.43
C GLU A 94 -4.19 -14.13 -15.17
N LEU A 95 -5.22 -14.49 -14.37
CA LEU A 95 -5.44 -15.89 -13.99
C LEU A 95 -6.35 -16.66 -14.96
N LEU A 96 -7.42 -16.08 -15.49
CA LEU A 96 -8.35 -16.75 -16.38
C LEU A 96 -7.66 -17.38 -17.62
N PRO A 97 -6.68 -16.74 -18.28
CA PRO A 97 -5.96 -17.40 -19.38
C PRO A 97 -5.20 -18.67 -18.95
N HIS A 98 -4.70 -18.73 -17.72
CA HIS A 98 -4.04 -19.92 -17.18
C HIS A 98 -5.06 -21.01 -16.80
N ILE A 99 -6.19 -20.63 -16.23
CA ILE A 99 -7.28 -21.55 -15.86
C ILE A 99 -7.84 -22.26 -17.11
N LYS A 100 -8.03 -21.51 -18.20
CA LYS A 100 -8.47 -22.09 -19.49
C LYS A 100 -7.49 -23.10 -20.07
N LYS A 101 -6.18 -22.88 -19.90
CA LYS A 101 -5.15 -23.79 -20.41
C LYS A 101 -4.94 -25.02 -19.55
N ASP A 102 -5.17 -24.93 -18.25
CA ASP A 102 -4.96 -26.01 -17.28
C ASP A 102 -6.14 -26.05 -16.30
N PRO A 103 -7.09 -26.99 -16.45
CA PRO A 103 -8.20 -27.16 -15.51
C PRO A 103 -7.77 -27.38 -14.06
N GLY A 104 -6.55 -27.93 -13.83
CA GLY A 104 -5.98 -28.12 -12.50
C GLY A 104 -5.33 -26.87 -11.91
N TYR A 105 -5.25 -25.76 -12.65
CA TYR A 105 -4.53 -24.55 -12.23
C TYR A 105 -4.97 -24.01 -10.87
N LEU A 106 -6.27 -23.99 -10.60
CA LEU A 106 -6.80 -23.48 -9.33
C LEU A 106 -6.33 -24.33 -8.15
N ALA A 107 -6.44 -25.65 -8.24
CA ALA A 107 -6.00 -26.56 -7.19
C ALA A 107 -4.48 -26.50 -6.97
N LYS A 108 -3.68 -26.54 -8.05
CA LYS A 108 -2.21 -26.48 -8.02
C LYS A 108 -1.70 -25.20 -7.36
N ASN A 109 -2.45 -24.09 -7.48
CA ASN A 109 -2.07 -22.78 -6.93
C ASN A 109 -2.90 -22.39 -5.69
N HIS A 110 -3.61 -23.35 -5.09
CA HIS A 110 -4.39 -23.18 -3.86
C HIS A 110 -5.46 -22.09 -3.95
N TYR A 111 -6.10 -21.97 -5.10
CA TYR A 111 -7.25 -21.08 -5.29
C TYR A 111 -8.55 -21.83 -5.07
N GLU A 112 -9.49 -21.16 -4.43
CA GLU A 112 -10.89 -21.56 -4.34
C GLU A 112 -11.74 -20.61 -5.17
N LEU A 113 -12.72 -21.16 -5.86
CA LEU A 113 -13.80 -20.38 -6.47
C LEU A 113 -14.95 -20.29 -5.48
N VAL A 114 -15.35 -19.07 -5.13
CA VAL A 114 -16.43 -18.82 -4.17
C VAL A 114 -17.59 -18.08 -4.81
N SER A 115 -18.81 -18.41 -4.41
CA SER A 115 -20.03 -17.76 -4.90
C SER A 115 -20.05 -16.27 -4.63
N GLY A 116 -20.80 -15.48 -5.42
CA GLY A 116 -20.81 -14.02 -5.36
C GLY A 116 -21.60 -13.39 -4.21
N GLY A 117 -22.18 -14.15 -3.27
CA GLY A 117 -22.98 -13.65 -2.15
C GLY A 117 -22.14 -12.97 -1.06
N LYS A 118 -22.75 -11.98 -0.33
CA LYS A 118 -22.09 -11.31 0.78
C LYS A 118 -22.06 -12.11 2.09
N GLU A 119 -23.05 -12.95 2.33
CA GLU A 119 -23.25 -13.57 3.66
C GLU A 119 -22.96 -15.08 3.77
N LEU A 120 -23.05 -15.83 2.71
CA LEU A 120 -22.67 -17.26 2.68
C LEU A 120 -22.00 -17.59 1.35
N SER A 121 -20.69 -17.31 1.27
CA SER A 121 -19.91 -17.74 0.09
C SER A 121 -19.64 -19.24 0.19
N SER A 122 -20.38 -20.04 -0.58
CA SER A 122 -20.06 -21.46 -0.78
C SER A 122 -18.86 -21.60 -1.72
N VAL A 123 -18.04 -22.60 -1.48
CA VAL A 123 -16.99 -23.00 -2.42
C VAL A 123 -17.69 -23.73 -3.57
N LEU A 124 -17.44 -23.25 -4.78
CA LEU A 124 -17.95 -23.86 -6.01
C LEU A 124 -16.94 -24.89 -6.52
N ASP A 125 -17.43 -25.98 -7.10
CA ASP A 125 -16.56 -26.95 -7.74
C ASP A 125 -16.13 -26.45 -9.13
N PRO A 126 -14.81 -26.16 -9.33
CA PRO A 126 -14.33 -25.67 -10.60
C PRO A 126 -14.44 -26.69 -11.75
N SER A 127 -14.59 -27.99 -11.44
CA SER A 127 -14.70 -29.05 -12.45
C SER A 127 -16.05 -29.04 -13.18
N LEU A 128 -17.07 -28.42 -12.58
CA LEU A 128 -18.40 -28.25 -13.16
C LEU A 128 -18.50 -27.04 -14.11
N ILE A 129 -17.41 -26.30 -14.33
CA ILE A 129 -17.42 -25.09 -15.12
C ILE A 129 -16.75 -25.32 -16.47
N GLU A 130 -17.46 -24.99 -17.52
CA GLU A 130 -16.93 -24.97 -18.89
C GLU A 130 -16.07 -23.71 -19.10
N TRP A 131 -14.81 -23.74 -18.64
CA TRP A 131 -13.90 -22.58 -18.63
C TRP A 131 -13.71 -21.96 -20.01
N GLU A 132 -13.78 -22.71 -21.09
CA GLU A 132 -13.71 -22.21 -22.48
C GLU A 132 -14.76 -21.13 -22.75
N ASN A 133 -15.98 -21.28 -22.21
CA ASN A 133 -17.10 -20.37 -22.38
C ASN A 133 -17.06 -19.17 -21.41
N ILE A 134 -16.12 -19.14 -20.44
CA ILE A 134 -16.01 -18.06 -19.47
C ILE A 134 -15.26 -16.88 -20.07
N GLY A 135 -15.85 -15.69 -19.94
CA GLY A 135 -15.28 -14.40 -20.33
C GLY A 135 -15.30 -13.38 -19.19
N THR A 136 -15.03 -12.14 -19.54
CA THR A 136 -14.96 -11.06 -18.55
C THR A 136 -16.31 -10.70 -17.94
N LYS A 137 -17.43 -11.01 -18.61
CA LYS A 137 -18.80 -10.67 -18.18
C LYS A 137 -19.47 -11.75 -17.35
N ASN A 138 -19.14 -13.01 -17.59
CA ASN A 138 -19.82 -14.20 -17.03
C ASN A 138 -18.95 -15.04 -16.10
N PHE A 139 -17.90 -14.46 -15.49
CA PHE A 139 -17.08 -15.16 -14.52
C PHE A 139 -17.94 -15.59 -13.30
N PRO A 140 -17.93 -16.88 -12.91
CA PRO A 140 -18.99 -17.50 -12.08
C PRO A 140 -18.90 -17.20 -10.57
N GLY A 141 -18.07 -16.28 -10.15
CA GLY A 141 -17.92 -15.97 -8.74
C GLY A 141 -16.69 -15.10 -8.48
N ARG A 142 -15.97 -15.38 -7.39
CA ARG A 142 -14.73 -14.71 -7.00
C ARG A 142 -13.67 -15.77 -6.71
N LEU A 143 -12.42 -15.47 -7.09
CA LEU A 143 -11.29 -16.28 -6.67
C LEU A 143 -10.75 -15.79 -5.32
N ARG A 144 -10.41 -16.73 -4.45
CA ARG A 144 -9.60 -16.48 -3.27
C ARG A 144 -8.48 -17.52 -3.17
N GLN A 145 -7.30 -17.10 -2.76
CA GLN A 145 -6.21 -18.00 -2.44
C GLN A 145 -6.25 -18.30 -0.94
N VAL A 146 -6.17 -19.59 -0.57
CA VAL A 146 -6.23 -20.01 0.82
C VAL A 146 -4.96 -19.62 1.59
N PRO A 147 -5.02 -19.53 2.94
CA PRO A 147 -3.85 -19.33 3.77
C PRO A 147 -2.78 -20.39 3.52
N GLY A 148 -1.51 -19.97 3.56
CA GLY A 148 -0.40 -20.89 3.37
C GLY A 148 0.90 -20.17 3.00
N ALA A 149 2.02 -20.90 2.95
CA ALA A 149 3.32 -20.38 2.54
C ALA A 149 3.34 -19.91 1.07
N TRP A 150 2.42 -20.43 0.27
CA TRP A 150 2.21 -20.08 -1.14
C TRP A 150 1.37 -18.84 -1.36
N ASN A 151 0.65 -18.36 -0.35
CA ASN A 151 -0.28 -17.25 -0.49
C ASN A 151 0.45 -15.97 -0.92
N SER A 152 -0.05 -15.31 -1.95
CA SER A 152 0.55 -14.10 -2.51
C SER A 152 0.65 -12.94 -1.52
N LEU A 153 -0.18 -12.93 -0.46
CA LEU A 153 -0.10 -11.97 0.65
C LEU A 153 0.84 -12.41 1.76
N GLY A 154 1.49 -13.59 1.63
CA GLY A 154 2.32 -14.18 2.68
C GLY A 154 1.54 -14.53 3.93
N ARG A 155 2.15 -14.37 5.10
CA ARG A 155 1.61 -14.82 6.38
C ARG A 155 0.99 -13.70 7.21
N ILE A 156 1.33 -12.43 6.96
CA ILE A 156 0.85 -11.28 7.73
C ILE A 156 0.43 -10.15 6.79
N LYS A 157 -0.74 -9.60 7.04
CA LYS A 157 -1.30 -8.46 6.32
C LYS A 157 -1.71 -7.39 7.32
N PHE A 158 -1.35 -6.13 7.04
CA PHE A 158 -1.61 -4.96 7.88
C PHE A 158 -2.71 -4.12 7.23
N ILE A 159 -3.83 -3.96 7.90
CA ILE A 159 -5.00 -3.28 7.35
C ILE A 159 -5.15 -1.88 7.94
N PHE A 160 -5.19 -0.92 7.05
CA PHE A 160 -5.58 0.47 7.28
C PHE A 160 -6.69 0.82 6.28
N PRO A 161 -7.97 0.86 6.69
CA PRO A 161 -9.09 1.06 5.79
C PRO A 161 -8.94 2.36 4.99
N ASN A 162 -8.97 2.27 3.66
CA ASN A 162 -8.81 3.40 2.77
C ASN A 162 -9.56 3.20 1.44
N ARG A 163 -9.82 4.29 0.72
CA ARG A 163 -10.55 4.28 -0.56
C ARG A 163 -9.81 3.60 -1.72
N PHE A 164 -8.50 3.37 -1.57
CA PHE A 164 -7.67 2.79 -2.62
C PHE A 164 -7.53 1.27 -2.50
N ASN A 165 -8.06 0.66 -1.42
CA ASN A 165 -7.88 -0.76 -1.10
C ASN A 165 -6.40 -1.19 -1.07
N VAL A 166 -5.50 -0.30 -0.61
CA VAL A 166 -4.08 -0.56 -0.44
C VAL A 166 -3.79 -1.00 1.00
N TYR A 167 -2.87 -1.93 1.18
CA TYR A 167 -2.43 -2.43 2.48
C TYR A 167 -0.95 -2.83 2.41
N LEU A 168 -0.32 -2.99 3.58
CA LEU A 168 1.00 -3.62 3.70
C LEU A 168 0.81 -5.12 3.88
N HIS A 169 1.70 -5.93 3.29
CA HIS A 169 1.61 -7.38 3.44
C HIS A 169 2.95 -8.08 3.22
N ASP A 170 3.03 -9.29 3.70
CA ASP A 170 4.10 -10.23 3.43
C ASP A 170 4.03 -10.77 1.98
N THR A 171 4.98 -11.60 1.59
CA THR A 171 5.02 -12.26 0.27
C THR A 171 5.92 -13.49 0.30
N PRO A 172 5.58 -14.57 -0.42
CA PRO A 172 6.48 -15.71 -0.63
C PRO A 172 7.64 -15.39 -1.57
N TYR A 173 7.51 -14.35 -2.40
CA TYR A 173 8.50 -13.99 -3.44
C TYR A 173 9.62 -13.12 -2.87
N ARG A 174 10.40 -13.67 -1.93
CA ARG A 174 11.45 -12.96 -1.16
C ARG A 174 12.58 -12.44 -2.04
N ASN A 175 12.94 -13.18 -3.09
CA ASN A 175 14.00 -12.84 -4.05
C ASN A 175 13.75 -11.50 -4.77
N LEU A 176 12.51 -11.04 -4.85
CA LEU A 176 12.17 -9.76 -5.48
C LEU A 176 12.69 -8.55 -4.69
N PHE A 177 12.96 -8.68 -3.39
CA PHE A 177 13.56 -7.62 -2.59
C PHE A 177 15.03 -7.34 -2.94
N GLU A 178 15.70 -8.26 -3.65
CA GLU A 178 17.08 -8.06 -4.11
C GLU A 178 17.16 -7.24 -5.41
N LYS A 179 16.04 -7.01 -6.06
CA LYS A 179 15.99 -6.16 -7.25
C LYS A 179 16.19 -4.68 -6.88
N ASN A 180 16.96 -3.96 -7.71
CA ASN A 180 17.15 -2.51 -7.55
C ASN A 180 15.87 -1.71 -7.83
N ASN A 181 15.11 -2.09 -8.88
CA ASN A 181 13.79 -1.55 -9.14
C ASN A 181 12.74 -2.49 -8.55
N ARG A 182 12.04 -2.02 -7.55
CA ARG A 182 11.02 -2.78 -6.84
C ARG A 182 9.59 -2.24 -7.06
N ALA A 183 9.36 -1.53 -8.17
CA ALA A 183 8.02 -1.17 -8.65
C ALA A 183 7.42 -2.37 -9.40
N LEU A 184 6.89 -3.37 -8.67
CA LEU A 184 6.53 -4.70 -9.18
C LEU A 184 5.17 -5.20 -8.67
N SER A 185 4.41 -4.40 -7.92
CA SER A 185 3.09 -4.80 -7.41
C SER A 185 1.95 -4.12 -8.16
N HIS A 186 0.73 -4.52 -7.83
CA HIS A 186 -0.51 -3.91 -8.34
C HIS A 186 -0.98 -2.71 -7.51
N GLY A 187 -0.09 -2.09 -6.71
CA GLY A 187 -0.40 -0.94 -5.87
C GLY A 187 -0.23 -1.19 -4.38
N CYS A 188 -0.51 -2.38 -3.87
CA CYS A 188 -0.22 -2.78 -2.50
C CYS A 188 1.29 -2.85 -2.24
N ILE A 189 1.67 -2.79 -0.98
CA ILE A 189 3.07 -2.68 -0.56
C ILE A 189 3.51 -3.99 0.10
N ARG A 190 4.47 -4.70 -0.51
CA ARG A 190 5.09 -5.88 0.09
C ARG A 190 6.23 -5.45 0.98
N VAL A 191 6.30 -6.01 2.19
CA VAL A 191 7.31 -5.66 3.22
C VAL A 191 8.33 -6.77 3.38
N ALA A 192 9.60 -6.40 3.54
CA ALA A 192 10.69 -7.38 3.64
C ALA A 192 10.76 -8.09 5.00
N SER A 193 10.28 -7.47 6.08
CA SER A 193 10.35 -8.01 7.45
C SER A 193 9.00 -7.92 8.14
N PRO A 194 8.00 -8.74 7.71
CA PRO A 194 6.63 -8.63 8.21
C PRO A 194 6.51 -8.96 9.70
N MET A 195 7.31 -9.87 10.25
CA MET A 195 7.32 -10.20 11.68
C MET A 195 7.80 -9.01 12.51
N GLU A 196 8.91 -8.36 12.11
CA GLU A 196 9.43 -7.18 12.81
C GLU A 196 8.43 -6.02 12.77
N LEU A 197 7.76 -5.87 11.62
CA LEU A 197 6.73 -4.85 11.49
C LEU A 197 5.52 -5.18 12.38
N ALA A 198 5.13 -6.44 12.50
CA ALA A 198 4.03 -6.85 13.38
C ALA A 198 4.36 -6.58 14.86
N LEU A 199 5.57 -6.93 15.29
CA LEU A 199 6.05 -6.63 16.65
C LEU A 199 6.06 -5.13 16.93
N PHE A 200 6.53 -4.31 15.97
CA PHE A 200 6.49 -2.85 16.10
C PHE A 200 5.06 -2.31 16.20
N VAL A 201 4.14 -2.80 15.40
CA VAL A 201 2.74 -2.34 15.40
C VAL A 201 2.00 -2.75 16.69
N LEU A 202 2.35 -3.89 17.27
CA LEU A 202 1.67 -4.47 18.44
C LEU A 202 2.41 -4.21 19.76
N GLN A 203 3.51 -3.46 19.78
CA GLN A 203 4.43 -3.33 20.92
C GLN A 203 3.80 -2.77 22.20
N ASP A 204 2.64 -2.09 22.14
CA ASP A 204 1.97 -1.54 23.31
C ASP A 204 1.21 -2.61 24.12
N ASP A 205 1.03 -3.79 23.56
CA ASP A 205 0.52 -4.95 24.25
C ASP A 205 1.64 -6.00 24.36
N VAL A 206 2.30 -6.04 25.50
CA VAL A 206 3.44 -6.92 25.79
C VAL A 206 3.12 -8.41 25.64
N SER A 207 1.84 -8.77 25.56
CA SER A 207 1.41 -10.14 25.31
C SER A 207 1.68 -10.59 23.85
N TRP A 208 1.96 -9.65 22.93
CA TRP A 208 2.28 -9.95 21.54
C TRP A 208 3.78 -10.18 21.37
N THR A 209 4.23 -11.37 21.74
CA THR A 209 5.63 -11.79 21.50
C THR A 209 5.79 -12.42 20.13
N ARG A 210 7.04 -12.57 19.70
CA ARG A 210 7.39 -13.27 18.45
C ARG A 210 6.85 -14.70 18.42
N GLU A 211 6.98 -15.40 19.54
CA GLU A 211 6.55 -16.79 19.73
C GLU A 211 5.04 -16.91 19.59
N ARG A 212 4.29 -15.97 20.16
CA ARG A 212 2.84 -15.93 20.04
C ARG A 212 2.39 -15.68 18.59
N ILE A 213 2.99 -14.72 17.90
CA ILE A 213 2.68 -14.45 16.49
C ILE A 213 3.05 -15.67 15.64
N GLN A 214 4.21 -16.28 15.90
CA GLN A 214 4.66 -17.48 15.20
C GLN A 214 3.70 -18.66 15.41
N ALA A 215 3.24 -18.89 16.63
CA ALA A 215 2.26 -19.94 16.93
C ALA A 215 0.95 -19.75 16.15
N LEU A 216 0.48 -18.50 15.99
CA LEU A 216 -0.68 -18.21 15.15
C LEU A 216 -0.39 -18.47 13.67
N ILE A 217 0.81 -18.16 13.19
CA ILE A 217 1.24 -18.46 11.82
C ILE A 217 1.24 -19.99 11.59
N ASP A 218 1.81 -20.74 12.52
CA ASP A 218 1.97 -22.20 12.44
C ASP A 218 0.63 -22.92 12.54
N SER A 219 -0.37 -22.33 13.19
CA SER A 219 -1.74 -22.86 13.22
C SER A 219 -2.37 -23.02 11.82
N GLY A 220 -1.87 -22.32 10.81
CA GLY A 220 -2.43 -22.27 9.46
C GLY A 220 -3.81 -21.61 9.37
N ARG A 221 -4.43 -21.27 10.49
CA ARG A 221 -5.78 -20.65 10.54
C ARG A 221 -5.69 -19.15 10.44
N ARG A 222 -6.68 -18.53 9.81
CA ARG A 222 -6.81 -17.08 9.76
C ARG A 222 -7.12 -16.52 11.14
N HIS A 223 -6.35 -15.52 11.57
CA HIS A 223 -6.60 -14.76 12.79
C HIS A 223 -6.63 -13.27 12.50
N ILE A 224 -7.52 -12.56 13.19
CA ILE A 224 -7.59 -11.09 13.16
C ILE A 224 -7.07 -10.59 14.50
N VAL A 225 -6.08 -9.69 14.46
CA VAL A 225 -5.46 -9.09 15.64
C VAL A 225 -5.70 -7.59 15.57
N SER A 226 -6.57 -7.08 16.43
CA SER A 226 -6.88 -5.66 16.52
C SER A 226 -5.69 -4.88 17.07
N VAL A 227 -5.41 -3.72 16.47
CA VAL A 227 -4.41 -2.76 16.97
C VAL A 227 -5.12 -1.78 17.89
N ARG A 228 -4.79 -1.79 19.18
CA ARG A 228 -5.44 -0.94 20.19
C ARG A 228 -4.98 0.50 20.11
N ASP A 229 -3.66 0.68 19.98
CA ASP A 229 -3.06 2.00 19.94
C ASP A 229 -2.77 2.46 18.52
N SER A 230 -2.79 3.79 18.35
CA SER A 230 -2.66 4.40 17.03
C SER A 230 -1.27 4.21 16.44
N CYS A 231 -1.17 3.44 15.36
CA CYS A 231 -0.01 3.42 14.50
C CYS A 231 -0.39 3.99 13.12
N MET A 232 0.11 5.18 12.82
CA MET A 232 -0.15 5.84 11.54
C MET A 232 0.74 5.27 10.44
N VAL A 233 0.20 5.15 9.24
CA VAL A 233 0.96 4.84 8.02
C VAL A 233 0.88 6.04 7.09
N HIS A 234 2.02 6.61 6.76
CA HIS A 234 2.17 7.69 5.80
C HIS A 234 2.84 7.14 4.55
N ILE A 235 2.10 7.01 3.47
CA ILE A 235 2.66 6.69 2.16
C ILE A 235 2.95 8.01 1.48
N LEU A 236 4.22 8.34 1.34
CA LEU A 236 4.70 9.62 0.82
C LEU A 236 5.36 9.42 -0.55
N TYR A 237 5.82 10.51 -1.16
CA TYR A 237 6.51 10.42 -2.45
C TYR A 237 7.66 11.41 -2.49
N TRP A 238 8.80 11.03 -1.91
CA TRP A 238 9.99 11.86 -1.87
C TRP A 238 11.03 11.35 -2.87
N THR A 239 11.34 12.18 -3.84
CA THR A 239 12.43 11.95 -4.78
C THR A 239 13.73 12.62 -4.31
N CYS A 240 13.64 13.49 -3.27
CA CYS A 240 14.78 14.12 -2.61
C CYS A 240 14.48 14.32 -1.13
N TRP A 241 15.42 13.96 -0.23
CA TRP A 241 15.34 14.19 1.21
C TRP A 241 16.72 14.19 1.86
N VAL A 242 16.83 14.74 3.06
CA VAL A 242 18.06 14.65 3.87
C VAL A 242 18.00 13.37 4.70
N GLY A 243 19.01 12.53 4.58
CA GLY A 243 19.17 11.32 5.39
C GLY A 243 19.62 11.64 6.82
N LYS A 244 19.62 10.64 7.70
CA LYS A 244 20.10 10.77 9.08
C LYS A 244 21.57 11.17 9.20
N ASP A 245 22.36 10.83 8.18
CA ASP A 245 23.77 11.18 8.03
C ASP A 245 23.98 12.63 7.55
N GLY A 246 22.91 13.43 7.45
CA GLY A 246 22.92 14.80 6.93
C GLY A 246 23.12 14.90 5.42
N ARG A 247 23.23 13.78 4.69
CA ARG A 247 23.43 13.79 3.25
C ARG A 247 22.12 13.89 2.51
N ILE A 248 22.14 14.60 1.37
CA ILE A 248 21.00 14.69 0.47
C ILE A 248 20.90 13.41 -0.34
N ASN A 249 19.75 12.76 -0.27
CA ASN A 249 19.40 11.60 -1.07
C ASN A 249 18.57 12.03 -2.27
N PHE A 250 18.88 11.48 -3.44
CA PHE A 250 18.09 11.63 -4.65
C PHE A 250 17.65 10.26 -5.17
N ARG A 251 16.40 10.18 -5.64
CA ARG A 251 15.84 8.97 -6.24
C ARG A 251 15.14 9.29 -7.54
N GLU A 252 15.02 8.29 -8.39
CA GLU A 252 14.29 8.36 -9.64
C GLU A 252 12.79 8.62 -9.38
N ASP A 253 12.18 9.46 -10.21
CA ASP A 253 10.73 9.71 -10.19
C ASP A 253 9.99 8.57 -10.92
N ILE A 254 9.86 7.41 -10.26
CA ILE A 254 9.32 6.17 -10.81
C ILE A 254 7.89 6.28 -11.31
N TYR A 255 7.15 7.30 -10.89
CA TYR A 255 5.75 7.52 -11.25
C TYR A 255 5.53 8.80 -12.08
N ARG A 256 6.60 9.51 -12.43
CA ARG A 256 6.59 10.78 -13.19
C ARG A 256 5.73 11.87 -12.52
N ARG A 257 5.75 11.93 -11.19
CA ARG A 257 5.00 12.92 -10.40
C ARG A 257 5.73 14.27 -10.31
N ASP A 258 7.04 14.28 -10.44
CA ASP A 258 7.85 15.52 -10.38
C ASP A 258 7.51 16.45 -11.54
N GLY A 259 7.36 15.91 -12.75
CA GLY A 259 6.97 16.70 -13.93
C GLY A 259 5.59 17.34 -13.75
N ILE A 260 4.61 16.55 -13.34
CA ILE A 260 3.22 17.02 -13.12
C ILE A 260 3.19 18.15 -12.09
N LEU A 261 3.90 17.97 -10.96
CA LEU A 261 3.96 18.98 -9.90
C LEU A 261 4.67 20.24 -10.37
N TRP A 262 5.79 20.10 -11.09
CA TRP A 262 6.51 21.24 -11.63
C TRP A 262 5.65 22.09 -12.55
N ASP A 263 4.92 21.44 -13.46
CA ASP A 263 4.04 22.13 -14.40
C ASP A 263 2.89 22.82 -13.67
N ALA A 264 2.37 22.22 -12.59
CA ALA A 264 1.33 22.84 -11.78
C ALA A 264 1.83 24.09 -11.03
N LEU A 265 3.05 24.04 -10.47
CA LEU A 265 3.66 25.15 -9.73
C LEU A 265 4.07 26.33 -10.65
N ASN A 266 4.38 26.06 -11.92
CA ASN A 266 4.81 27.11 -12.87
C ASN A 266 3.67 27.63 -13.75
N LYS A 267 2.45 27.11 -13.62
CA LYS A 267 1.28 27.74 -14.26
C LYS A 267 0.98 29.04 -13.53
N VAL A 268 1.11 30.17 -14.24
CA VAL A 268 0.68 31.48 -13.74
C VAL A 268 -0.81 31.40 -13.35
N PRO A 269 -1.19 31.76 -12.13
CA PRO A 269 -2.60 31.73 -11.73
C PRO A 269 -3.36 32.78 -12.58
N GLU A 270 -4.26 32.35 -13.44
CA GLU A 270 -5.41 33.20 -13.76
C GLU A 270 -6.22 33.35 -12.48
N GLU A 271 -6.55 34.56 -12.06
CA GLU A 271 -7.16 34.93 -10.77
C GLU A 271 -8.45 34.19 -10.36
N LYS A 272 -8.92 33.24 -11.14
CA LYS A 272 -10.14 32.44 -10.90
C LYS A 272 -9.92 30.94 -10.63
N LYS A 273 -8.68 30.47 -10.41
CA LYS A 273 -8.38 29.02 -10.29
C LYS A 273 -8.01 28.50 -8.91
N GLN A 274 -8.17 29.27 -7.84
CA GLN A 274 -7.89 28.77 -6.47
C GLN A 274 -8.69 27.50 -6.08
N LEU A 275 -9.87 27.29 -6.65
CA LEU A 275 -10.67 26.06 -6.40
C LEU A 275 -10.15 24.83 -7.17
N LYS A 276 -9.51 24.99 -8.34
CA LYS A 276 -9.01 23.84 -9.12
C LYS A 276 -7.73 23.22 -8.58
N THR A 277 -6.95 23.99 -7.83
CA THR A 277 -5.70 23.48 -7.22
C THR A 277 -6.03 22.49 -6.10
N ALA A 278 -7.07 22.75 -5.32
CA ALA A 278 -7.56 21.82 -4.29
C ALA A 278 -8.07 20.50 -4.91
N THR A 279 -8.78 20.57 -6.04
CA THR A 279 -9.33 19.39 -6.74
C THR A 279 -8.23 18.56 -7.44
N LEU A 280 -7.20 19.20 -8.00
CA LEU A 280 -6.02 18.52 -8.52
C LEU A 280 -5.20 17.87 -7.41
N PHE A 281 -5.16 18.51 -6.25
CA PHE A 281 -4.52 18.03 -5.04
C PHE A 281 -5.21 16.76 -4.52
N GLU A 282 -6.55 16.78 -4.45
CA GLU A 282 -7.35 15.61 -4.09
C GLU A 282 -7.21 14.46 -5.09
N SER A 283 -7.15 14.74 -6.38
CA SER A 283 -6.96 13.75 -7.43
C SER A 283 -5.57 13.10 -7.42
N CYS A 284 -4.52 13.87 -7.10
CA CYS A 284 -3.14 13.38 -7.12
C CYS A 284 -2.67 12.78 -5.79
N TYR A 285 -3.22 13.24 -4.65
CA TYR A 285 -2.70 12.93 -3.31
C TYR A 285 -3.72 12.44 -2.29
N GLY A 286 -5.01 12.57 -2.58
CA GLY A 286 -6.06 11.99 -1.73
C GLY A 286 -6.28 12.64 -0.37
N PHE A 287 -5.73 13.84 -0.11
CA PHE A 287 -5.98 14.56 1.11
C PHE A 287 -7.30 15.36 1.01
N ARG A 288 -8.28 15.03 1.83
CA ARG A 288 -9.37 15.98 2.16
C ARG A 288 -8.95 16.75 3.40
N THR A 289 -8.88 18.06 3.29
CA THR A 289 -8.92 18.92 4.48
C THR A 289 -10.27 18.71 5.15
N ALA A 290 -10.25 18.28 6.41
CA ALA A 290 -11.48 18.23 7.21
C ALA A 290 -12.01 19.66 7.33
N SER A 291 -13.13 19.94 6.65
CA SER A 291 -13.91 21.15 6.85
C SER A 291 -14.51 21.07 8.25
N THR A 292 -14.04 21.88 9.17
CA THR A 292 -14.67 22.15 10.46
C THR A 292 -15.91 23.00 10.22
N ASN A 293 -17.02 22.38 9.83
CA ASN A 293 -18.33 22.99 9.96
C ASN A 293 -18.82 22.73 11.38
N SER A 294 -18.50 23.63 12.30
CA SER A 294 -19.21 23.82 13.55
C SER A 294 -20.55 24.49 13.22
N ALA A 295 -21.62 23.70 13.15
CA ALA A 295 -22.95 24.24 13.16
C ALA A 295 -23.25 24.84 14.54
N PRO A 296 -23.91 26.01 14.66
CA PRO A 296 -24.26 26.59 15.94
C PRO A 296 -25.38 25.76 16.59
N VAL A 297 -25.08 25.31 17.81
CA VAL A 297 -26.11 24.72 18.71
C VAL A 297 -27.13 25.79 19.03
N ARG A 298 -28.36 25.64 18.58
CA ARG A 298 -29.49 26.41 19.09
C ARG A 298 -29.91 25.81 20.41
N HIS A 299 -29.73 26.56 21.48
CA HIS A 299 -30.51 26.37 22.71
C HIS A 299 -31.97 26.68 22.39
N GLN A 300 -32.85 25.73 22.63
CA GLN A 300 -34.28 25.97 22.87
C GLN A 300 -34.47 25.71 24.35
N ASP A 301 -34.80 26.81 25.04
CA ASP A 301 -35.46 26.78 26.33
C ASP A 301 -36.90 26.30 26.13
N GLU A 302 -37.29 25.23 26.83
CA GLU A 302 -38.52 25.03 27.58
C GLU A 302 -38.54 23.62 28.16
#